data_b05b9aab64394c1498aeb5064213f6fd
#
_entry.id   b05b9aab64394c1498aeb5064213f6fd
#
_cell.length_a   1.000
_cell.length_b   1.000
_cell.length_c   1.000
_cell.angle_alpha   90.00
_cell.angle_beta   90.00
_cell.angle_gamma   90.00
#
_symmetry.space_group_name_H-M   'P 1'
#
loop_
_entity.id
_entity.type
_entity.pdbx_description
1 polymer ?
#
loop_
_entity_poly.entity_id
_entity_poly.type
_entity_poly.pdbx_seq_one_letter_code
_entity_poly.pdbx_strand_id
1 'polypeptide(L)'
;MRIRLVLIAGVLALAGCSSPGQENAPNVPPLVSVSTTPTETPSETPSETPSDPAKVADTLCVRMDQTLVRSTLAVPVVQIQPEPIPADFGIPTYDVCQLGLSASPNGAVLRVGISVLPATKVTLTAVQKAYAATKGEPAKPAVVGEGGFGTSTFVVFLLDGRLYKVSGPPATLAKYVVLAQEVVRQAPGLPEAQPSITRPDCERGSSAAEGVMGTPAMVRRDGQTAVGDPVCGWVDTNSVLYTSVRRTPTAKALMESIRKTATSQPIPLGDEAYVDTATGRTTIRVGDDKLVDLVPLPARAINPDLMTQFALAMSSLYTR
;
A
#
# COMPACT_ATOMS: atom_id res chain seq x y z
N MET A 1 -27.99 -33.69 35.35
CA MET A 1 -27.62 -33.59 36.78
C MET A 1 -27.13 -32.16 37.05
N ARG A 2 -27.97 -31.44 37.76
CA ARG A 2 -27.81 -30.21 38.55
C ARG A 2 -26.99 -29.02 38.06
N ILE A 3 -27.76 -28.04 37.67
CA ILE A 3 -27.57 -26.59 37.56
C ILE A 3 -26.98 -26.03 38.88
N ARG A 4 -26.00 -25.12 38.81
CA ARG A 4 -25.80 -24.08 39.82
C ARG A 4 -25.63 -22.72 39.14
N LEU A 5 -26.70 -21.94 39.19
CA LEU A 5 -26.73 -20.48 39.10
C LEU A 5 -25.95 -19.91 40.29
N VAL A 6 -25.08 -18.92 40.02
CA VAL A 6 -24.65 -17.97 41.04
C VAL A 6 -24.90 -16.57 40.46
N LEU A 7 -25.94 -15.96 41.02
CA LEU A 7 -26.21 -14.52 40.96
C LEU A 7 -25.27 -13.82 41.95
N ILE A 8 -24.55 -12.80 41.50
CA ILE A 8 -23.99 -11.78 42.39
C ILE A 8 -24.47 -10.43 41.88
N ALA A 9 -25.39 -9.85 42.63
CA ALA A 9 -25.81 -8.45 42.59
C ALA A 9 -24.89 -7.65 43.52
N GLY A 10 -24.51 -6.43 43.12
CA GLY A 10 -23.73 -5.53 43.99
C GLY A 10 -23.45 -4.21 43.33
N VAL A 11 -24.39 -3.34 43.47
CA VAL A 11 -24.39 -2.05 44.18
C VAL A 11 -23.76 -0.86 43.42
N LEU A 12 -24.67 0.04 42.99
CA LEU A 12 -24.44 1.43 42.67
C LEU A 12 -23.87 2.19 43.88
N ALA A 13 -22.90 3.05 43.61
CA ALA A 13 -22.63 4.23 44.46
C ALA A 13 -22.55 5.49 43.57
N LEU A 14 -23.56 6.30 43.67
CA LEU A 14 -23.64 7.69 43.24
C LEU A 14 -22.99 8.59 44.29
N ALA A 15 -22.09 9.44 43.90
CA ALA A 15 -21.74 10.69 44.57
C ALA A 15 -21.11 11.57 43.46
N GLY A 16 -21.58 12.70 43.06
CA GLY A 16 -22.35 13.78 43.66
C GLY A 16 -21.45 14.97 43.94
N CYS A 17 -21.70 16.10 43.21
CA CYS A 17 -21.34 17.50 43.53
C CYS A 17 -19.86 17.92 43.42
N SER A 18 -19.44 19.05 42.91
CA SER A 18 -20.01 20.38 42.74
C SER A 18 -19.05 21.26 41.96
N SER A 19 -19.54 22.14 41.09
CA SER A 19 -18.90 23.40 40.72
C SER A 19 -19.06 24.38 41.90
N PRO A 20 -18.38 25.55 42.01
CA PRO A 20 -17.93 26.45 40.95
C PRO A 20 -16.54 27.06 41.17
N GLY A 21 -15.93 27.63 40.15
CA GLY A 21 -14.73 28.44 40.25
C GLY A 21 -14.57 29.28 38.99
N GLN A 22 -15.26 30.38 38.96
CA GLN A 22 -15.09 31.46 38.00
C GLN A 22 -13.87 32.26 38.45
N GLU A 23 -12.81 32.36 37.65
CA GLU A 23 -11.84 33.44 37.79
C GLU A 23 -11.03 33.66 36.51
N ASN A 24 -11.13 34.91 36.04
CA ASN A 24 -10.15 35.76 35.38
C ASN A 24 -9.69 35.42 33.96
N ALA A 25 -10.39 36.05 33.02
CA ALA A 25 -9.86 36.33 31.70
C ALA A 25 -8.65 37.27 31.79
N PRO A 26 -7.54 36.99 31.09
CA PRO A 26 -6.45 37.96 30.99
C PRO A 26 -6.84 39.13 30.10
N ASN A 27 -6.59 40.33 30.63
CA ASN A 27 -6.76 41.63 30.03
C ASN A 27 -5.92 41.75 28.75
N VAL A 28 -6.56 41.83 27.59
CA VAL A 28 -5.90 42.07 26.31
C VAL A 28 -5.78 43.60 26.12
N PRO A 29 -4.58 44.15 25.95
CA PRO A 29 -4.41 45.56 25.65
C PRO A 29 -4.97 45.89 24.25
N PRO A 30 -5.50 47.12 24.03
CA PRO A 30 -6.10 47.49 22.76
C PRO A 30 -5.07 47.60 21.64
N LEU A 31 -5.40 47.00 20.50
CA LEU A 31 -4.65 47.12 19.26
C LEU A 31 -4.65 48.57 18.78
N VAL A 32 -3.50 49.19 18.77
CA VAL A 32 -3.27 50.49 18.13
C VAL A 32 -3.27 50.27 16.63
N SER A 33 -4.27 50.78 15.95
CA SER A 33 -4.31 50.84 14.49
C SER A 33 -3.31 51.87 13.99
N VAL A 34 -2.20 51.40 13.44
CA VAL A 34 -1.27 52.24 12.67
C VAL A 34 -1.72 52.20 11.22
N SER A 35 -2.32 53.29 10.76
CA SER A 35 -2.63 53.51 9.36
C SER A 35 -1.35 53.88 8.63
N THR A 36 -0.77 52.94 7.89
CA THR A 36 0.31 53.22 6.95
C THR A 36 -0.23 53.14 5.54
N THR A 37 -0.22 54.27 4.86
CA THR A 37 -0.49 54.44 3.43
C THR A 37 0.49 53.58 2.64
N PRO A 38 0.04 52.73 1.71
CA PRO A 38 0.99 51.98 0.86
C PRO A 38 1.55 52.92 -0.20
N THR A 39 2.85 53.13 -0.14
CA THR A 39 3.60 53.65 -1.30
C THR A 39 3.71 52.52 -2.33
N GLU A 40 3.08 52.69 -3.48
CA GLU A 40 3.20 51.79 -4.63
C GLU A 40 4.65 51.77 -5.10
N THR A 41 5.33 50.66 -4.84
CA THR A 41 6.58 50.31 -5.52
C THR A 41 6.24 49.56 -6.81
N PRO A 42 6.84 49.91 -7.96
CA PRO A 42 6.58 49.20 -9.24
C PRO A 42 6.90 47.72 -9.07
N SER A 43 5.91 46.89 -9.33
CA SER A 43 6.03 45.43 -9.38
C SER A 43 6.96 45.06 -10.53
N GLU A 44 8.19 44.70 -10.24
CA GLU A 44 9.03 43.99 -11.19
C GLU A 44 8.40 42.64 -11.45
N THR A 45 7.92 42.44 -12.67
CA THR A 45 7.48 41.14 -13.18
C THR A 45 8.65 40.16 -13.06
N PRO A 46 8.50 39.04 -12.31
CA PRO A 46 9.54 38.02 -12.29
C PRO A 46 9.72 37.52 -13.72
N SER A 47 10.90 37.77 -14.28
CA SER A 47 11.32 37.16 -15.56
C SER A 47 11.35 35.62 -15.30
N GLU A 48 10.38 34.92 -15.86
CA GLU A 48 10.39 33.46 -15.86
C GLU A 48 11.65 33.02 -16.60
N THR A 49 12.64 32.61 -15.84
CA THR A 49 13.79 31.88 -16.36
C THR A 49 13.22 30.62 -17.03
N PRO A 50 13.55 30.33 -18.30
CA PRO A 50 13.10 29.13 -18.98
C PRO A 50 13.53 27.93 -18.11
N SER A 51 12.58 27.21 -17.55
CA SER A 51 12.86 25.98 -16.83
C SER A 51 13.55 25.04 -17.81
N ASP A 52 14.79 24.66 -17.50
CA ASP A 52 15.48 23.60 -18.20
C ASP A 52 14.52 22.41 -18.34
N PRO A 53 14.44 21.77 -19.52
CA PRO A 53 13.58 20.62 -19.71
C PRO A 53 13.95 19.60 -18.63
N ALA A 54 12.99 19.29 -17.75
CA ALA A 54 13.19 18.43 -16.61
C ALA A 54 13.90 17.15 -17.08
N LYS A 55 15.14 16.96 -16.64
CA LYS A 55 15.94 15.78 -16.98
C LYS A 55 15.16 14.56 -16.58
N VAL A 56 14.74 13.75 -17.54
CA VAL A 56 14.00 12.51 -17.28
C VAL A 56 14.81 11.68 -16.30
N ALA A 57 14.22 11.34 -15.17
CA ALA A 57 14.89 10.55 -14.14
C ALA A 57 15.32 9.20 -14.72
N ASP A 58 16.59 8.83 -14.51
CA ASP A 58 17.12 7.52 -14.91
C ASP A 58 16.56 6.43 -14.00
N THR A 59 15.49 5.81 -14.44
CA THR A 59 14.77 4.78 -13.69
C THR A 59 14.68 3.48 -14.50
N LEU A 60 14.45 2.36 -13.81
CA LEU A 60 14.26 1.09 -14.50
C LEU A 60 13.12 1.14 -15.54
N CYS A 61 12.03 1.84 -15.26
CA CYS A 61 10.92 2.00 -16.19
C CYS A 61 11.33 2.73 -17.50
N VAL A 62 12.21 3.73 -17.39
CA VAL A 62 12.71 4.47 -18.55
C VAL A 62 13.69 3.63 -19.37
N ARG A 63 14.53 2.83 -18.70
CA ARG A 63 15.51 1.97 -19.36
C ARG A 63 14.90 0.74 -20.01
N MET A 64 13.81 0.20 -19.46
CA MET A 64 13.17 -1.01 -20.02
C MET A 64 12.71 -0.80 -21.46
N ASP A 65 13.03 -1.76 -22.31
CA ASP A 65 12.56 -1.75 -23.69
C ASP A 65 11.05 -2.01 -23.77
N GLN A 66 10.30 -0.94 -23.92
CA GLN A 66 8.84 -1.00 -24.04
C GLN A 66 8.37 -1.78 -25.27
N THR A 67 9.18 -1.86 -26.33
CA THR A 67 8.87 -2.67 -27.53
C THR A 67 8.97 -4.15 -27.19
N LEU A 68 10.00 -4.55 -26.43
CA LEU A 68 10.14 -5.91 -25.91
C LEU A 68 8.94 -6.27 -25.01
N VAL A 69 8.53 -5.37 -24.10
CA VAL A 69 7.38 -5.60 -23.24
C VAL A 69 6.10 -5.83 -24.05
N ARG A 70 5.84 -4.94 -25.03
CA ARG A 70 4.66 -5.05 -25.92
C ARG A 70 4.65 -6.37 -26.70
N SER A 71 5.75 -6.71 -27.34
CA SER A 71 5.84 -7.94 -28.14
C SER A 71 5.75 -9.19 -27.28
N THR A 72 6.40 -9.21 -26.11
CA THR A 72 6.41 -10.35 -25.21
C THR A 72 5.02 -10.64 -24.64
N LEU A 73 4.31 -9.61 -24.18
CA LEU A 73 2.97 -9.75 -23.58
C LEU A 73 1.83 -9.67 -24.59
N ALA A 74 2.12 -9.31 -25.86
CA ALA A 74 1.13 -9.07 -26.91
C ALA A 74 0.12 -7.97 -26.52
N VAL A 75 0.61 -6.87 -25.94
CA VAL A 75 -0.21 -5.73 -25.53
C VAL A 75 -0.04 -4.54 -26.47
N PRO A 76 -1.10 -3.74 -26.72
CA PRO A 76 -1.04 -2.65 -27.72
C PRO A 76 -0.31 -1.41 -27.19
N VAL A 77 -0.30 -1.20 -25.88
CA VAL A 77 0.18 0.01 -25.23
C VAL A 77 1.04 -0.34 -24.05
N VAL A 78 2.06 0.50 -23.80
CA VAL A 78 2.82 0.48 -22.55
C VAL A 78 2.93 1.92 -22.06
N GLN A 79 2.57 2.16 -20.81
CA GLN A 79 2.60 3.46 -20.17
C GLN A 79 3.23 3.35 -18.79
N ILE A 80 4.07 4.33 -18.42
CA ILE A 80 4.55 4.46 -17.05
C ILE A 80 3.39 4.92 -16.17
N GLN A 81 3.18 4.25 -15.05
CA GLN A 81 2.13 4.59 -14.08
C GLN A 81 2.73 4.97 -12.73
N PRO A 82 2.02 5.78 -11.92
CA PRO A 82 2.39 5.98 -10.53
C PRO A 82 2.53 4.64 -9.79
N GLU A 83 3.50 4.58 -8.90
CA GLU A 83 3.82 3.37 -8.14
C GLU A 83 2.88 3.21 -6.94
N PRO A 84 1.94 2.24 -6.91
CA PRO A 84 1.34 1.79 -5.68
C PRO A 84 2.30 0.86 -4.94
N ILE A 85 2.04 0.63 -3.65
CA ILE A 85 2.84 -0.30 -2.87
C ILE A 85 2.56 -1.72 -3.32
N PRO A 86 3.60 -2.50 -3.63
CA PRO A 86 3.41 -3.89 -3.95
C PRO A 86 3.18 -4.68 -2.69
N ALA A 87 2.31 -5.63 -2.79
CA ALA A 87 2.09 -6.58 -1.76
C ALA A 87 1.98 -7.96 -2.39
N ASP A 88 2.97 -8.81 -2.18
CA ASP A 88 2.86 -10.13 -2.77
C ASP A 88 3.79 -11.17 -2.15
N PHE A 89 3.28 -12.40 -1.98
CA PHE A 89 3.98 -13.66 -1.61
C PHE A 89 4.85 -13.63 -0.36
N GLY A 90 4.52 -12.79 0.63
CA GLY A 90 5.33 -12.72 1.85
C GLY A 90 6.74 -12.19 1.66
N ILE A 91 7.04 -11.62 0.48
CA ILE A 91 8.25 -10.84 0.25
C ILE A 91 7.87 -9.39 0.44
N PRO A 92 8.36 -8.71 1.48
CA PRO A 92 8.29 -7.28 1.55
C PRO A 92 9.07 -6.68 0.38
N THR A 93 8.37 -6.14 -0.59
CA THR A 93 8.99 -5.50 -1.77
C THR A 93 8.47 -4.08 -1.91
N TYR A 94 9.20 -3.26 -2.65
CA TYR A 94 8.69 -1.99 -3.17
C TYR A 94 8.85 -1.97 -4.69
N ASP A 95 7.89 -1.35 -5.36
CA ASP A 95 7.94 -1.22 -6.81
C ASP A 95 9.02 -0.22 -7.23
N VAL A 96 9.82 -0.61 -8.19
CA VAL A 96 10.81 0.26 -8.83
C VAL A 96 10.43 0.57 -10.27
N CYS A 97 9.42 -0.14 -10.80
CA CYS A 97 8.84 0.14 -12.10
C CYS A 97 7.42 -0.38 -12.19
N GLN A 98 6.52 0.43 -12.75
CA GLN A 98 5.19 0.02 -13.18
C GLN A 98 4.92 0.47 -14.61
N LEU A 99 4.47 -0.46 -15.42
CA LEU A 99 4.08 -0.20 -16.80
C LEU A 99 2.61 -0.58 -16.98
N GLY A 100 1.77 0.39 -17.30
CA GLY A 100 0.39 0.15 -17.71
C GLY A 100 0.35 -0.55 -19.05
N LEU A 101 -0.40 -1.63 -19.15
CA LEU A 101 -0.49 -2.46 -20.34
C LEU A 101 -1.78 -2.21 -21.14
N SER A 102 -2.52 -1.19 -20.76
CA SER A 102 -3.73 -0.73 -21.45
C SER A 102 -3.92 0.77 -21.26
N ALA A 103 -4.76 1.38 -22.07
CA ALA A 103 -5.14 2.79 -21.92
C ALA A 103 -6.06 3.05 -20.71
N SER A 104 -6.63 1.98 -20.12
CA SER A 104 -7.50 2.10 -18.94
C SER A 104 -6.68 2.31 -17.66
N PRO A 105 -7.02 3.28 -16.81
CA PRO A 105 -6.36 3.49 -15.51
C PRO A 105 -6.41 2.26 -14.58
N ASN A 106 -7.44 1.43 -14.73
CA ASN A 106 -7.63 0.18 -13.97
C ASN A 106 -7.25 -1.06 -14.78
N GLY A 107 -6.48 -0.89 -15.85
CA GLY A 107 -6.07 -1.97 -16.74
C GLY A 107 -4.96 -2.84 -16.13
N ALA A 108 -4.56 -3.84 -16.89
CA ALA A 108 -3.44 -4.69 -16.52
C ALA A 108 -2.15 -3.89 -16.38
N VAL A 109 -1.31 -4.26 -15.42
CA VAL A 109 -0.04 -3.61 -15.12
C VAL A 109 1.07 -4.66 -15.05
N LEU A 110 2.22 -4.36 -15.65
CA LEU A 110 3.47 -5.05 -15.36
C LEU A 110 4.19 -4.32 -14.22
N ARG A 111 4.59 -5.05 -13.20
CA ARG A 111 5.29 -4.51 -12.04
C ARG A 111 6.65 -5.15 -11.87
N VAL A 112 7.63 -4.36 -11.51
CA VAL A 112 8.92 -4.83 -11.01
C VAL A 112 9.10 -4.30 -9.60
N GLY A 113 9.21 -5.23 -8.64
CA GLY A 113 9.46 -4.92 -7.23
C GLY A 113 10.84 -5.42 -6.80
N ILE A 114 11.43 -4.75 -5.81
CA ILE A 114 12.70 -5.13 -5.17
C ILE A 114 12.45 -5.41 -3.69
N SER A 115 13.10 -6.43 -3.14
CA SER A 115 13.01 -6.72 -1.71
C SER A 115 13.55 -5.55 -0.87
N VAL A 116 12.85 -5.23 0.23
CA VAL A 116 13.26 -4.19 1.20
C VAL A 116 14.59 -4.54 1.85
N LEU A 117 14.79 -5.82 2.17
CA LEU A 117 16.01 -6.31 2.81
C LEU A 117 16.94 -7.00 1.82
N PRO A 118 18.25 -7.05 2.12
CA PRO A 118 19.20 -7.91 1.42
C PRO A 118 18.73 -9.37 1.40
N ALA A 119 19.04 -10.06 0.33
CA ALA A 119 18.60 -11.42 0.10
C ALA A 119 19.76 -12.32 -0.35
N THR A 120 19.62 -13.62 -0.10
CA THR A 120 20.55 -14.66 -0.47
C THR A 120 19.81 -15.80 -1.16
N LYS A 121 20.52 -16.79 -1.66
CA LYS A 121 19.91 -18.04 -2.17
C LYS A 121 19.07 -18.76 -1.11
N VAL A 122 19.41 -18.62 0.17
CA VAL A 122 18.62 -19.18 1.28
C VAL A 122 17.28 -18.42 1.37
N THR A 123 17.30 -17.09 1.26
CA THR A 123 16.09 -16.25 1.23
C THR A 123 15.20 -16.63 0.04
N LEU A 124 15.77 -16.75 -1.16
CA LEU A 124 15.04 -17.16 -2.36
C LEU A 124 14.33 -18.51 -2.16
N THR A 125 15.05 -19.51 -1.59
CA THR A 125 14.50 -20.84 -1.30
C THR A 125 13.38 -20.78 -0.26
N ALA A 126 13.53 -19.96 0.78
CA ALA A 126 12.49 -19.76 1.81
C ALA A 126 11.22 -19.17 1.21
N VAL A 127 11.35 -18.14 0.36
CA VAL A 127 10.23 -17.53 -0.35
C VAL A 127 9.54 -18.50 -1.29
N GLN A 128 10.30 -19.32 -2.05
CA GLN A 128 9.73 -20.35 -2.91
C GLN A 128 8.93 -21.39 -2.11
N LYS A 129 9.44 -21.80 -0.93
CA LYS A 129 8.71 -22.72 -0.04
C LYS A 129 7.44 -22.08 0.54
N ALA A 130 7.51 -20.83 0.96
CA ALA A 130 6.35 -20.08 1.45
C ALA A 130 5.27 -19.96 0.36
N TYR A 131 5.67 -19.69 -0.88
CA TYR A 131 4.74 -19.68 -2.01
C TYR A 131 4.09 -21.05 -2.23
N ALA A 132 4.88 -22.15 -2.19
CA ALA A 132 4.36 -23.50 -2.36
C ALA A 132 3.37 -23.92 -1.26
N ALA A 133 3.46 -23.32 -0.07
CA ALA A 133 2.50 -23.54 1.02
C ALA A 133 1.16 -22.83 0.79
N THR A 134 1.10 -21.85 -0.10
CA THR A 134 -0.14 -21.17 -0.50
C THR A 134 -0.80 -21.93 -1.64
N LYS A 135 -2.14 -21.90 -1.70
CA LYS A 135 -2.85 -22.53 -2.82
C LYS A 135 -2.66 -21.69 -4.08
N GLY A 136 -2.13 -22.31 -5.14
CA GLY A 136 -1.92 -21.63 -6.40
C GLY A 136 -1.30 -22.53 -7.47
N GLU A 137 -0.93 -21.95 -8.60
CA GLU A 137 -0.19 -22.63 -9.65
C GLU A 137 1.20 -23.04 -9.11
N PRO A 138 1.66 -24.30 -9.35
CA PRO A 138 2.98 -24.72 -8.91
C PRO A 138 4.09 -23.85 -9.52
N ALA A 139 4.96 -23.31 -8.65
CA ALA A 139 6.12 -22.58 -9.09
C ALA A 139 7.14 -23.50 -9.76
N LYS A 140 7.69 -23.04 -10.89
CA LYS A 140 8.73 -23.76 -11.65
C LYS A 140 10.05 -22.98 -11.56
N PRO A 141 11.20 -23.66 -11.62
CA PRO A 141 12.49 -22.98 -11.72
C PRO A 141 12.54 -22.03 -12.92
N ALA A 142 13.18 -20.88 -12.72
CA ALA A 142 13.42 -19.88 -13.76
C ALA A 142 14.92 -19.56 -13.83
N VAL A 143 15.49 -19.62 -15.03
CA VAL A 143 16.91 -19.31 -15.27
C VAL A 143 17.04 -17.83 -15.53
N VAL A 144 17.24 -17.05 -14.44
CA VAL A 144 17.38 -15.60 -14.47
C VAL A 144 18.16 -15.12 -13.24
N GLY A 145 19.02 -14.12 -13.40
CA GLY A 145 19.89 -13.62 -12.35
C GLY A 145 20.76 -14.74 -11.75
N GLU A 146 20.88 -14.76 -10.44
CA GLU A 146 21.58 -15.80 -9.68
C GLU A 146 20.73 -17.05 -9.41
N GLY A 147 19.53 -17.11 -9.96
CA GLY A 147 18.51 -18.14 -9.84
C GLY A 147 17.15 -17.56 -9.51
N GLY A 148 16.09 -18.28 -9.87
CA GLY A 148 14.73 -17.81 -9.67
C GLY A 148 13.68 -18.92 -9.79
N PHE A 149 12.43 -18.54 -9.56
CA PHE A 149 11.25 -19.37 -9.75
C PHE A 149 10.07 -18.51 -10.19
N GLY A 150 9.07 -19.10 -10.79
CA GLY A 150 7.88 -18.35 -11.20
C GLY A 150 6.74 -19.23 -11.67
N THR A 151 5.68 -18.56 -12.11
CA THR A 151 4.41 -19.12 -12.59
C THR A 151 4.00 -18.46 -13.90
N SER A 152 2.75 -18.60 -14.25
CA SER A 152 2.13 -17.88 -15.38
C SER A 152 1.87 -16.40 -15.13
N THR A 153 2.08 -15.88 -13.91
CA THR A 153 1.78 -14.48 -13.55
C THR A 153 2.96 -13.72 -12.98
N PHE A 154 4.05 -14.39 -12.64
CA PHE A 154 5.24 -13.73 -12.09
C PHE A 154 6.50 -14.58 -12.22
N VAL A 155 7.63 -13.92 -12.02
CA VAL A 155 8.92 -14.55 -11.72
C VAL A 155 9.60 -13.79 -10.57
N VAL A 156 10.20 -14.53 -9.63
CA VAL A 156 11.04 -14.02 -8.55
C VAL A 156 12.46 -14.52 -8.79
N PHE A 157 13.45 -13.66 -8.64
CA PHE A 157 14.85 -14.02 -8.85
C PHE A 157 15.78 -13.20 -7.94
N LEU A 158 16.98 -13.72 -7.71
CA LEU A 158 18.03 -13.05 -6.96
C LEU A 158 18.95 -12.31 -7.94
N LEU A 159 19.26 -11.07 -7.64
CA LEU A 159 20.21 -10.23 -8.38
C LEU A 159 20.88 -9.26 -7.40
N ASP A 160 22.20 -9.22 -7.38
CA ASP A 160 23.02 -8.30 -6.58
C ASP A 160 22.57 -8.21 -5.10
N GLY A 161 22.33 -9.36 -4.47
CA GLY A 161 21.94 -9.43 -3.07
C GLY A 161 20.53 -8.94 -2.75
N ARG A 162 19.64 -8.83 -3.74
CA ARG A 162 18.22 -8.47 -3.58
C ARG A 162 17.33 -9.45 -4.34
N LEU A 163 16.12 -9.68 -3.82
CA LEU A 163 15.09 -10.35 -4.60
C LEU A 163 14.37 -9.34 -5.47
N TYR A 164 14.27 -9.67 -6.73
CA TYR A 164 13.42 -8.98 -7.69
C TYR A 164 12.19 -9.83 -7.98
N LYS A 165 11.07 -9.15 -8.23
CA LYS A 165 9.85 -9.79 -8.70
C LYS A 165 9.31 -9.04 -9.90
N VAL A 166 9.10 -9.74 -10.99
CA VAL A 166 8.38 -9.26 -12.17
C VAL A 166 7.03 -9.94 -12.20
N SER A 167 5.94 -9.18 -12.17
CA SER A 167 4.59 -9.70 -12.12
C SER A 167 3.64 -8.92 -13.02
N GLY A 168 2.57 -9.58 -13.48
CA GLY A 168 1.60 -8.97 -14.37
C GLY A 168 0.44 -9.91 -14.74
N PRO A 169 -0.27 -9.64 -15.85
CA PRO A 169 -1.40 -10.45 -16.28
C PRO A 169 -0.95 -11.87 -16.64
N PRO A 170 -1.86 -12.84 -16.62
CA PRO A 170 -1.54 -14.23 -17.00
C PRO A 170 -0.84 -14.32 -18.37
N ALA A 171 0.33 -14.95 -18.38
CA ALA A 171 1.14 -15.24 -19.56
C ALA A 171 1.90 -16.58 -19.33
N THR A 172 2.84 -16.95 -20.18
CA THR A 172 3.70 -18.13 -19.89
C THR A 172 4.90 -17.71 -19.02
N LEU A 173 5.39 -18.64 -18.19
CA LEU A 173 6.63 -18.40 -17.41
C LEU A 173 7.79 -17.96 -18.32
N ALA A 174 7.91 -18.54 -19.51
CA ALA A 174 8.96 -18.17 -20.47
C ALA A 174 8.90 -16.66 -20.84
N LYS A 175 7.72 -16.08 -20.99
CA LYS A 175 7.54 -14.64 -21.22
C LYS A 175 8.00 -13.83 -20.03
N TYR A 176 7.68 -14.23 -18.81
CA TYR A 176 8.16 -13.57 -17.60
C TYR A 176 9.67 -13.68 -17.43
N VAL A 177 10.27 -14.82 -17.82
CA VAL A 177 11.74 -14.95 -17.84
C VAL A 177 12.40 -13.97 -18.82
N VAL A 178 11.82 -13.75 -20.01
CA VAL A 178 12.31 -12.74 -20.97
C VAL A 178 12.27 -11.35 -20.35
N LEU A 179 11.16 -10.98 -19.70
CA LEU A 179 11.02 -9.66 -19.04
C LEU A 179 11.96 -9.52 -17.84
N ALA A 180 12.18 -10.60 -17.08
CA ALA A 180 13.12 -10.59 -15.98
C ALA A 180 14.58 -10.48 -16.45
N GLN A 181 14.93 -11.10 -17.57
CA GLN A 181 16.24 -10.93 -18.20
C GLN A 181 16.46 -9.50 -18.69
N GLU A 182 15.41 -8.81 -19.15
CA GLU A 182 15.46 -7.38 -19.43
C GLU A 182 15.78 -6.58 -18.17
N VAL A 183 15.11 -6.87 -17.05
CA VAL A 183 15.41 -6.24 -15.75
C VAL A 183 16.86 -6.46 -15.36
N VAL A 184 17.38 -7.68 -15.48
CA VAL A 184 18.80 -8.00 -15.20
C VAL A 184 19.75 -7.15 -16.05
N ARG A 185 19.42 -6.90 -17.32
CA ARG A 185 20.25 -6.05 -18.21
C ARG A 185 20.22 -4.56 -17.84
N GLN A 186 19.07 -4.06 -17.38
CA GLN A 186 18.84 -2.64 -17.16
C GLN A 186 19.10 -2.18 -15.71
N ALA A 187 19.08 -3.09 -14.74
CA ALA A 187 19.27 -2.76 -13.33
C ALA A 187 20.67 -2.23 -12.97
N PRO A 188 21.79 -2.72 -13.55
CA PRO A 188 23.11 -2.25 -13.18
C PRO A 188 23.30 -0.74 -13.40
N GLY A 189 23.93 -0.07 -12.42
CA GLY A 189 24.22 1.36 -12.47
C GLY A 189 22.99 2.27 -12.33
N LEU A 190 21.81 1.75 -12.00
CA LEU A 190 20.71 2.58 -11.58
C LEU A 190 21.01 3.21 -10.22
N PRO A 191 20.53 4.44 -9.98
CA PRO A 191 20.52 5.01 -8.64
C PRO A 191 19.78 4.05 -7.69
N GLU A 192 20.30 3.88 -6.48
CA GLU A 192 19.60 3.10 -5.47
C GLU A 192 18.24 3.75 -5.21
N ALA A 193 17.17 3.00 -5.45
CA ALA A 193 15.82 3.49 -5.19
C ALA A 193 15.66 3.72 -3.69
N GLN A 194 15.16 4.89 -3.30
CA GLN A 194 14.87 5.16 -1.90
C GLN A 194 13.82 4.16 -1.41
N PRO A 195 14.15 3.31 -0.46
CA PRO A 195 13.22 2.30 0.03
C PRO A 195 12.04 2.93 0.78
N SER A 196 12.23 4.13 1.36
CA SER A 196 11.21 4.81 2.15
C SER A 196 10.70 6.06 1.43
N ILE A 197 9.38 6.11 1.22
CA ILE A 197 8.65 7.27 0.73
C ILE A 197 7.50 7.51 1.70
N THR A 198 7.41 8.71 2.26
CA THR A 198 6.38 9.07 3.25
C THR A 198 5.47 10.17 2.73
N ARG A 199 4.19 10.11 3.10
CA ARG A 199 3.19 11.16 2.86
C ARG A 199 2.57 11.59 4.19
N PRO A 200 2.38 12.89 4.44
CA PRO A 200 1.75 13.37 5.67
C PRO A 200 0.37 12.76 5.93
N ASP A 201 -0.40 12.53 4.87
CA ASP A 201 -1.72 11.91 4.97
C ASP A 201 -1.68 10.50 5.60
N CYS A 202 -0.63 9.73 5.29
CA CYS A 202 -0.47 8.35 5.75
C CYS A 202 0.06 8.26 7.19
N GLU A 203 0.62 9.34 7.74
CA GLU A 203 1.24 9.35 9.08
C GLU A 203 0.25 9.01 10.19
N ARG A 204 -1.01 9.44 10.04
CA ARG A 204 -2.09 9.15 11.00
C ARG A 204 -2.31 7.66 11.29
N GLY A 205 -1.96 6.79 10.34
CA GLY A 205 -2.10 5.35 10.47
C GLY A 205 -0.91 4.65 11.12
N SER A 206 0.23 5.33 11.30
CA SER A 206 1.49 4.67 11.65
C SER A 206 1.44 3.89 12.96
N SER A 207 0.98 4.51 14.05
CA SER A 207 0.89 3.83 15.34
C SER A 207 -0.07 2.61 15.31
N ALA A 208 -1.21 2.75 14.62
CA ALA A 208 -2.16 1.65 14.50
C ALA A 208 -1.63 0.53 13.58
N ALA A 209 -0.91 0.89 12.51
CA ALA A 209 -0.26 -0.08 11.63
C ALA A 209 0.82 -0.89 12.38
N GLU A 210 1.65 -0.23 13.17
CA GLU A 210 2.65 -0.88 14.02
C GLU A 210 2.00 -1.79 15.06
N GLY A 211 0.85 -1.40 15.63
CA GLY A 211 0.05 -2.27 16.49
C GLY A 211 -0.41 -3.54 15.79
N VAL A 212 -0.86 -3.45 14.53
CA VAL A 212 -1.24 -4.62 13.71
C VAL A 212 -0.03 -5.49 13.35
N MET A 213 1.10 -4.87 13.01
CA MET A 213 2.33 -5.60 12.66
C MET A 213 3.00 -6.24 13.89
N GLY A 214 2.84 -5.62 15.07
CA GLY A 214 3.51 -6.01 16.30
C GLY A 214 4.95 -5.50 16.42
N THR A 215 5.40 -4.71 15.46
CA THR A 215 6.75 -4.15 15.35
C THR A 215 6.72 -2.77 14.70
N PRO A 216 7.67 -1.88 15.00
CA PRO A 216 7.83 -0.64 14.27
C PRO A 216 8.08 -0.87 12.77
N ALA A 217 7.54 -0.01 11.94
CA ALA A 217 7.82 -0.03 10.51
C ALA A 217 9.26 0.40 10.24
N MET A 218 10.02 -0.46 9.54
CA MET A 218 11.39 -0.14 9.11
C MET A 218 11.41 0.75 7.88
N VAL A 219 10.41 0.60 7.01
CA VAL A 219 10.28 1.31 5.74
C VAL A 219 8.84 1.73 5.53
N ARG A 220 8.67 2.94 4.99
CA ARG A 220 7.38 3.48 4.56
C ARG A 220 7.34 3.52 3.04
N ARG A 221 6.21 3.12 2.48
CA ARG A 221 5.97 3.18 1.03
C ARG A 221 4.61 3.76 0.76
N ASP A 222 4.53 5.08 0.75
CA ASP A 222 3.31 5.81 0.50
C ASP A 222 3.26 6.28 -0.95
N GLY A 223 2.07 6.31 -1.53
CA GLY A 223 1.87 6.69 -2.92
C GLY A 223 0.45 7.18 -3.18
N GLN A 224 0.09 7.20 -4.45
CA GLN A 224 -1.25 7.54 -4.93
C GLN A 224 -1.65 6.61 -6.06
N THR A 225 -2.95 6.34 -6.17
CA THR A 225 -3.51 5.75 -7.39
C THR A 225 -3.47 6.75 -8.55
N ALA A 226 -3.68 6.28 -9.77
CA ALA A 226 -3.77 7.14 -10.96
C ALA A 226 -4.89 8.22 -10.86
N VAL A 227 -5.88 8.01 -10.01
CA VAL A 227 -6.98 8.95 -9.77
C VAL A 227 -6.79 9.79 -8.48
N GLY A 228 -5.60 9.71 -7.86
CA GLY A 228 -5.21 10.54 -6.73
C GLY A 228 -5.61 10.00 -5.35
N ASP A 229 -6.25 8.83 -5.24
CA ASP A 229 -6.53 8.25 -3.93
C ASP A 229 -5.20 7.85 -3.25
N PRO A 230 -5.00 8.18 -1.96
CA PRO A 230 -3.76 7.84 -1.26
C PRO A 230 -3.63 6.33 -1.05
N VAL A 231 -2.41 5.84 -1.16
CA VAL A 231 -2.00 4.47 -0.82
C VAL A 231 -0.90 4.57 0.21
N CYS A 232 -1.07 3.91 1.34
CA CYS A 232 -0.13 3.98 2.45
C CYS A 232 0.42 2.60 2.76
N GLY A 233 1.71 2.51 3.08
CA GLY A 233 2.34 1.22 3.37
C GLY A 233 3.41 1.28 4.43
N TRP A 234 3.36 0.30 5.28
CA TRP A 234 4.28 0.06 6.37
C TRP A 234 4.94 -1.30 6.16
N VAL A 235 6.24 -1.33 6.21
CA VAL A 235 7.04 -2.52 5.90
C VAL A 235 8.02 -2.78 7.02
N ASP A 236 8.08 -3.99 7.52
CA ASP A 236 9.12 -4.49 8.39
C ASP A 236 9.81 -5.72 7.77
N THR A 237 10.69 -6.36 8.53
CA THR A 237 11.47 -7.54 8.10
C THR A 237 10.59 -8.68 7.57
N ASN A 238 9.43 -8.89 8.15
CA ASN A 238 8.62 -10.10 7.95
C ASN A 238 7.20 -9.79 7.49
N SER A 239 6.79 -8.53 7.48
CA SER A 239 5.41 -8.16 7.19
C SER A 239 5.30 -6.84 6.44
N VAL A 240 4.24 -6.73 5.69
CA VAL A 240 3.77 -5.49 5.05
C VAL A 240 2.32 -5.28 5.46
N LEU A 241 1.98 -4.07 5.85
CA LEU A 241 0.60 -3.63 5.97
C LEU A 241 0.40 -2.44 5.03
N TYR A 242 -0.60 -2.51 4.17
CA TYR A 242 -0.83 -1.43 3.21
C TYR A 242 -2.31 -1.20 2.95
N THR A 243 -2.61 0.00 2.45
CA THR A 243 -3.92 0.35 1.93
C THR A 243 -3.95 0.24 0.42
N SER A 244 -5.06 -0.20 -0.15
CA SER A 244 -5.29 -0.25 -1.60
C SER A 244 -6.68 0.29 -1.90
N VAL A 245 -6.81 1.06 -2.97
CA VAL A 245 -8.09 1.63 -3.39
C VAL A 245 -8.47 1.08 -4.76
N ARG A 246 -9.69 0.58 -4.86
CA ARG A 246 -10.27 0.09 -6.12
C ARG A 246 -11.57 0.82 -6.41
N ARG A 247 -11.75 1.24 -7.66
CA ARG A 247 -13.04 1.74 -8.13
C ARG A 247 -13.66 0.73 -9.08
N THR A 248 -14.85 0.30 -8.76
CA THR A 248 -15.57 -0.72 -9.54
C THR A 248 -17.08 -0.54 -9.41
N PRO A 249 -17.84 -0.61 -10.50
CA PRO A 249 -19.30 -0.55 -10.44
C PRO A 249 -19.92 -1.76 -9.72
N THR A 250 -19.13 -2.81 -9.49
CA THR A 250 -19.57 -4.03 -8.77
C THR A 250 -19.23 -3.98 -7.28
N ALA A 251 -18.88 -2.83 -6.71
CA ALA A 251 -18.46 -2.72 -5.31
C ALA A 251 -19.49 -3.32 -4.32
N LYS A 252 -20.79 -3.03 -4.51
CA LYS A 252 -21.87 -3.59 -3.68
C LYS A 252 -21.94 -5.13 -3.76
N ALA A 253 -21.83 -5.69 -4.96
CA ALA A 253 -21.86 -7.14 -5.16
C ALA A 253 -20.63 -7.83 -4.55
N LEU A 254 -19.46 -7.17 -4.60
CA LEU A 254 -18.24 -7.67 -3.94
C LEU A 254 -18.39 -7.66 -2.43
N MET A 255 -18.96 -6.60 -1.83
CA MET A 255 -19.23 -6.53 -0.39
C MET A 255 -20.22 -7.61 0.04
N GLU A 256 -21.27 -7.85 -0.74
CA GLU A 256 -22.22 -8.96 -0.48
C GLU A 256 -21.54 -10.33 -0.50
N SER A 257 -20.56 -10.54 -1.38
CA SER A 257 -19.75 -11.76 -1.41
C SER A 257 -18.86 -11.86 -0.15
N ILE A 258 -18.22 -10.76 0.25
CA ILE A 258 -17.38 -10.71 1.47
C ILE A 258 -18.24 -11.01 2.71
N ARG A 259 -19.41 -10.40 2.82
CA ARG A 259 -20.35 -10.62 3.92
C ARG A 259 -20.72 -12.10 4.13
N LYS A 260 -20.79 -12.86 3.03
CA LYS A 260 -21.13 -14.31 3.07
C LYS A 260 -19.96 -15.20 3.44
N THR A 261 -18.75 -14.65 3.55
CA THR A 261 -17.57 -15.44 3.96
C THR A 261 -17.65 -15.76 5.46
N ALA A 262 -17.43 -17.01 5.82
CA ALA A 262 -17.61 -17.49 7.22
C ALA A 262 -16.69 -16.78 8.23
N THR A 263 -15.54 -16.27 7.78
CA THR A 263 -14.56 -15.55 8.60
C THR A 263 -14.75 -14.03 8.60
N SER A 264 -15.78 -13.53 7.91
CA SER A 264 -16.06 -12.11 7.77
C SER A 264 -16.82 -11.57 8.99
N GLN A 265 -16.27 -10.52 9.61
CA GLN A 265 -16.91 -9.81 10.72
C GLN A 265 -17.20 -8.37 10.33
N PRO A 266 -18.41 -7.83 10.56
CA PRO A 266 -18.74 -6.46 10.25
C PRO A 266 -18.05 -5.50 11.22
N ILE A 267 -17.63 -4.35 10.70
CA ILE A 267 -17.11 -3.22 11.48
C ILE A 267 -17.84 -1.93 11.09
N PRO A 268 -18.07 -0.98 12.03
CA PRO A 268 -18.88 0.21 11.79
C PRO A 268 -18.08 1.32 11.05
N LEU A 269 -17.73 1.09 9.78
CA LEU A 269 -16.92 2.03 8.98
C LEU A 269 -17.46 2.15 7.56
N GLY A 270 -17.33 3.37 7.00
CA GLY A 270 -17.83 3.66 5.66
C GLY A 270 -19.33 3.42 5.54
N ASP A 271 -19.78 3.06 4.36
CA ASP A 271 -21.16 2.62 4.16
C ASP A 271 -21.35 1.13 4.52
N GLU A 272 -20.27 0.36 4.44
CA GLU A 272 -20.23 -1.05 4.77
C GLU A 272 -18.76 -1.49 4.88
N ALA A 273 -18.41 -2.24 5.93
CA ALA A 273 -17.06 -2.74 6.08
C ALA A 273 -17.00 -4.09 6.82
N TYR A 274 -16.00 -4.89 6.44
CA TYR A 274 -15.75 -6.20 7.03
C TYR A 274 -14.27 -6.46 7.23
N VAL A 275 -13.93 -7.14 8.31
CA VAL A 275 -12.63 -7.74 8.53
C VAL A 275 -12.72 -9.25 8.36
N ASP A 276 -11.86 -9.84 7.58
CA ASP A 276 -11.67 -11.28 7.47
C ASP A 276 -10.71 -11.75 8.58
N THR A 277 -11.23 -12.43 9.58
CA THR A 277 -10.47 -12.87 10.75
C THR A 277 -9.40 -13.93 10.44
N ALA A 278 -9.51 -14.64 9.32
CA ALA A 278 -8.53 -15.63 8.90
C ALA A 278 -7.31 -15.02 8.22
N THR A 279 -7.50 -13.92 7.50
CA THR A 279 -6.45 -13.28 6.70
C THR A 279 -6.05 -11.90 7.22
N GLY A 280 -6.83 -11.31 8.11
CA GLY A 280 -6.67 -9.94 8.59
C GLY A 280 -7.07 -8.88 7.57
N ARG A 281 -7.42 -9.25 6.33
CA ARG A 281 -7.84 -8.28 5.31
C ARG A 281 -9.12 -7.57 5.75
N THR A 282 -9.11 -6.26 5.65
CA THR A 282 -10.29 -5.43 5.90
C THR A 282 -10.70 -4.72 4.62
N THR A 283 -11.97 -4.79 4.26
CA THR A 283 -12.53 -4.11 3.09
C THR A 283 -13.61 -3.14 3.54
N ILE A 284 -13.51 -1.90 3.10
CA ILE A 284 -14.44 -0.80 3.40
C ILE A 284 -15.03 -0.32 2.07
N ARG A 285 -16.35 -0.21 1.98
CA ARG A 285 -17.02 0.44 0.87
C ARG A 285 -17.29 1.90 1.22
N VAL A 286 -17.01 2.78 0.26
CA VAL A 286 -17.28 4.21 0.34
C VAL A 286 -17.99 4.64 -0.94
N GLY A 287 -19.21 5.07 -0.82
CA GLY A 287 -20.07 5.35 -1.96
C GLY A 287 -20.47 4.08 -2.73
N ASP A 288 -20.76 4.24 -4.01
CA ASP A 288 -21.28 3.17 -4.82
C ASP A 288 -20.22 2.32 -5.50
N ASP A 289 -19.03 2.88 -5.73
CA ASP A 289 -18.00 2.30 -6.59
C ASP A 289 -16.61 2.16 -5.96
N LYS A 290 -16.37 2.75 -4.78
CA LYS A 290 -15.04 2.74 -4.14
C LYS A 290 -14.95 1.67 -3.07
N LEU A 291 -13.93 0.82 -3.17
CA LEU A 291 -13.50 -0.12 -2.16
C LEU A 291 -12.09 0.23 -1.67
N VAL A 292 -11.94 0.29 -0.36
CA VAL A 292 -10.65 0.47 0.30
C VAL A 292 -10.31 -0.84 1.00
N ASP A 293 -9.21 -1.45 0.61
CA ASP A 293 -8.68 -2.65 1.23
C ASP A 293 -7.50 -2.30 2.14
N LEU A 294 -7.50 -2.80 3.36
CA LEU A 294 -6.38 -2.79 4.28
C LEU A 294 -5.84 -4.22 4.31
N VAL A 295 -4.60 -4.39 3.87
CA VAL A 295 -4.09 -5.72 3.53
C VAL A 295 -2.81 -6.01 4.29
N PRO A 296 -2.83 -6.94 5.24
CA PRO A 296 -1.61 -7.48 5.84
C PRO A 296 -1.00 -8.57 4.96
N LEU A 297 0.33 -8.62 4.93
CA LEU A 297 1.10 -9.65 4.27
C LEU A 297 2.25 -10.13 5.13
N PRO A 298 2.49 -11.44 5.20
CA PRO A 298 1.61 -12.48 4.66
C PRO A 298 0.23 -12.43 5.28
N ALA A 299 -0.78 -12.92 4.56
CA ALA A 299 -2.12 -13.10 5.09
C ALA A 299 -2.07 -14.00 6.33
N ARG A 300 -2.63 -13.55 7.43
CA ARG A 300 -2.63 -14.28 8.70
C ARG A 300 -3.82 -13.86 9.54
N ALA A 301 -4.19 -14.70 10.49
CA ALA A 301 -5.15 -14.31 11.52
C ALA A 301 -4.58 -13.13 12.33
N ILE A 302 -5.34 -12.06 12.41
CA ILE A 302 -5.00 -10.85 13.18
C ILE A 302 -6.19 -10.57 14.08
N ASN A 303 -5.92 -10.06 15.29
CA ASN A 303 -6.97 -9.59 16.18
C ASN A 303 -7.85 -8.55 15.45
N PRO A 304 -9.17 -8.79 15.28
CA PRO A 304 -10.08 -7.89 14.58
C PRO A 304 -10.10 -6.48 15.16
N ASP A 305 -9.89 -6.32 16.47
CA ASP A 305 -9.87 -5.01 17.12
C ASP A 305 -8.69 -4.16 16.64
N LEU A 306 -7.51 -4.76 16.44
CA LEU A 306 -6.33 -4.06 15.90
C LEU A 306 -6.58 -3.60 14.47
N MET A 307 -7.16 -4.46 13.63
CA MET A 307 -7.53 -4.09 12.27
C MET A 307 -8.63 -3.02 12.25
N THR A 308 -9.57 -3.06 13.18
CA THR A 308 -10.61 -2.03 13.32
C THR A 308 -10.00 -0.69 13.73
N GLN A 309 -9.08 -0.66 14.69
CA GLN A 309 -8.37 0.56 15.07
C GLN A 309 -7.57 1.15 13.91
N PHE A 310 -6.86 0.31 13.16
CA PHE A 310 -6.14 0.75 11.97
C PHE A 310 -7.11 1.28 10.90
N ALA A 311 -8.20 0.58 10.65
CA ALA A 311 -9.23 1.02 9.73
C ALA A 311 -9.86 2.37 10.12
N LEU A 312 -10.13 2.58 11.41
CA LEU A 312 -10.60 3.86 11.96
C LEU A 312 -9.59 5.00 11.71
N ALA A 313 -8.32 4.75 12.01
CA ALA A 313 -7.26 5.74 11.79
C ALA A 313 -7.13 6.16 10.32
N MET A 314 -7.39 5.22 9.38
CA MET A 314 -7.27 5.46 7.95
C MET A 314 -8.55 5.94 7.28
N SER A 315 -9.73 5.72 7.87
CA SER A 315 -11.04 5.92 7.22
C SER A 315 -11.23 7.34 6.69
N SER A 316 -10.82 8.37 7.44
CA SER A 316 -10.98 9.77 7.04
C SER A 316 -10.20 10.19 5.80
N LEU A 317 -9.22 9.38 5.34
CA LEU A 317 -8.54 9.60 4.06
C LEU A 317 -9.43 9.28 2.87
N TYR A 318 -10.40 8.40 3.04
CA TYR A 318 -11.15 7.81 1.94
C TYR A 318 -12.62 8.21 1.91
N THR A 319 -13.14 8.78 3.01
CA THR A 319 -14.54 9.19 3.16
C THR A 319 -14.81 10.65 2.72
N ARG A 320 -13.80 11.30 2.17
CA ARG A 320 -13.93 12.67 1.63
C ARG A 320 -14.32 12.66 0.17
#